data_cc55b99e79b9a026156f3e08aa114283
#
_entry.id   cc55b99e79b9a026156f3e08aa114283
#
_cell.length_a   1.000
_cell.length_b   1.000
_cell.length_c   1.000
_cell.angle_alpha   90.00
_cell.angle_beta   90.00
_cell.angle_gamma   90.00
#
_symmetry.space_group_name_H-M   'P 1'
#
loop_
_entity.id
_entity.type
_entity.pdbx_description
1 polymer ?
#
loop_
_entity_poly.entity_id
_entity_poly.type
_entity_poly.pdbx_seq_one_letter_code
_entity_poly.pdbx_strand_id
1 'polypeptide(L)'
;AAEDEKDLGKVTMSLELFRIFTKGFLKACPSLTENERRVLPLGALIMTLECGVRFLTDYLDGDHYFTCYSNGQNLNRCRTQFKIVADMEAKWEQMAAIIKEESENI
;
A
#
# COMPACT_ATOMS: atom_id res chain seq x y z
N ALA A 1 10.32 -4.43 3.89
CA ALA A 1 10.95 -3.31 4.61
C ALA A 1 10.06 -2.88 5.77
N ALA A 2 10.65 -2.29 6.80
CA ALA A 2 9.92 -1.69 7.91
C ALA A 2 9.23 -0.39 7.43
N GLU A 3 8.20 0.04 8.16
CA GLU A 3 7.46 1.25 7.76
C GLU A 3 8.27 2.54 7.87
N ASP A 4 9.39 2.51 8.60
CA ASP A 4 10.31 3.64 8.77
C ASP A 4 11.68 3.39 8.12
N GLU A 5 11.75 2.50 7.14
CA GLU A 5 12.99 2.19 6.42
C GLU A 5 13.56 3.45 5.76
N LYS A 6 14.80 3.80 6.11
CA LYS A 6 15.46 5.00 5.59
C LYS A 6 16.04 4.80 4.20
N ASP A 7 16.40 3.56 3.87
CA ASP A 7 16.93 3.23 2.54
C ASP A 7 15.76 2.94 1.60
N LEU A 8 15.35 3.96 0.84
CA LEU A 8 14.22 3.84 -0.07
C LEU A 8 14.46 2.85 -1.20
N GLY A 9 15.71 2.49 -1.48
CA GLY A 9 16.03 1.44 -2.44
C GLY A 9 15.56 0.06 -2.00
N LYS A 10 15.35 -0.13 -0.68
CA LYS A 10 14.83 -1.38 -0.12
C LYS A 10 13.30 -1.39 -0.01
N VAL A 11 12.66 -0.28 -0.30
CA VAL A 11 11.20 -0.15 -0.18
C VAL A 11 10.58 -0.41 -1.54
N THR A 12 9.99 -1.59 -1.66
CA THR A 12 9.32 -2.01 -2.91
C THR A 12 7.98 -2.64 -2.59
N MET A 13 7.06 -2.49 -3.52
CA MET A 13 5.78 -3.18 -3.47
C MET A 13 5.97 -4.59 -3.99
N SER A 14 5.56 -5.60 -3.22
CA SER A 14 5.68 -7.00 -3.59
C SER A 14 4.45 -7.46 -4.36
N LEU A 15 4.62 -7.78 -5.64
CA LEU A 15 3.54 -8.35 -6.45
C LEU A 15 3.13 -9.75 -5.97
N GLU A 16 4.08 -10.52 -5.44
CA GLU A 16 3.79 -11.84 -4.88
C GLU A 16 2.86 -11.74 -3.67
N LEU A 17 3.18 -10.85 -2.73
CA LEU A 17 2.33 -10.64 -1.55
C LEU A 17 0.97 -10.05 -1.94
N PHE A 18 0.95 -9.17 -2.92
CA PHE A 18 -0.29 -8.62 -3.45
C PHE A 18 -1.18 -9.72 -4.03
N ARG A 19 -0.60 -10.65 -4.78
CA ARG A 19 -1.33 -11.80 -5.34
C ARG A 19 -1.91 -12.68 -4.23
N ILE A 20 -1.11 -13.02 -3.22
CA ILE A 20 -1.55 -13.85 -2.11
C ILE A 20 -2.69 -13.19 -1.35
N PHE A 21 -2.54 -11.91 -1.04
CA PHE A 21 -3.58 -11.14 -0.36
C PHE A 21 -4.87 -11.08 -1.20
N THR A 22 -4.76 -10.77 -2.47
CA THR A 22 -5.89 -10.68 -3.39
C THR A 22 -6.64 -12.00 -3.47
N LYS A 23 -5.93 -13.11 -3.60
CA LYS A 23 -6.52 -14.43 -3.66
C LYS A 23 -7.35 -14.72 -2.41
N GLY A 24 -6.80 -14.47 -1.24
CA GLY A 24 -7.52 -14.67 0.02
C GLY A 24 -8.71 -13.74 0.18
N PHE A 25 -8.55 -12.47 -0.21
CA PHE A 25 -9.61 -11.47 -0.12
C PHE A 25 -10.79 -11.81 -1.02
N LEU A 26 -10.54 -12.18 -2.28
CA LEU A 26 -11.59 -12.54 -3.23
C LEU A 26 -12.32 -13.80 -2.79
N LYS A 27 -11.61 -14.77 -2.22
CA LYS A 27 -12.21 -15.97 -1.67
C LYS A 27 -13.13 -15.66 -0.50
N ALA A 28 -12.72 -14.72 0.37
CA ALA A 28 -13.50 -14.33 1.54
C ALA A 28 -14.68 -13.42 1.21
N CYS A 29 -14.63 -12.72 0.07
CA CYS A 29 -15.64 -11.75 -0.34
C CYS A 29 -16.20 -12.11 -1.73
N PRO A 30 -16.94 -13.24 -1.86
CA PRO A 30 -17.39 -13.70 -3.17
C PRO A 30 -18.49 -12.83 -3.79
N SER A 31 -19.11 -11.94 -3.02
CA SER A 31 -20.18 -11.07 -3.50
C SER A 31 -19.68 -9.78 -4.20
N LEU A 32 -18.37 -9.59 -4.29
CA LEU A 32 -17.81 -8.43 -4.99
C LEU A 32 -18.19 -8.46 -6.47
N THR A 33 -18.64 -7.33 -6.98
CA THR A 33 -18.92 -7.16 -8.40
C THR A 33 -17.62 -7.09 -9.20
N GLU A 34 -17.71 -7.26 -10.51
CA GLU A 34 -16.55 -7.11 -11.40
C GLU A 34 -15.93 -5.70 -11.28
N ASN A 35 -16.78 -4.66 -11.21
CA ASN A 35 -16.29 -3.30 -11.04
C ASN A 35 -15.58 -3.09 -9.71
N GLU A 36 -16.10 -3.65 -8.63
CA GLU A 36 -15.45 -3.58 -7.33
C GLU A 36 -14.09 -4.29 -7.34
N ARG A 37 -13.99 -5.46 -7.97
CA ARG A 37 -12.72 -6.16 -8.10
C ARG A 37 -11.71 -5.36 -8.93
N ARG A 38 -12.17 -4.74 -10.01
CA ARG A 38 -11.29 -3.96 -10.90
C ARG A 38 -10.64 -2.77 -10.20
N VAL A 39 -11.28 -2.17 -9.20
CA VAL A 39 -10.74 -1.01 -8.49
C VAL A 39 -9.95 -1.37 -7.22
N LEU A 40 -9.74 -2.64 -6.92
CA LEU A 40 -8.95 -3.04 -5.76
C LEU A 40 -7.52 -2.46 -5.75
N PRO A 41 -6.80 -2.39 -6.89
CA PRO A 41 -5.48 -1.76 -6.88
C PRO A 41 -5.55 -0.28 -6.47
N LEU A 42 -6.60 0.44 -6.89
CA LEU A 42 -6.79 1.82 -6.49
C LEU A 42 -7.02 1.94 -4.98
N GLY A 43 -7.78 1.01 -4.39
CA GLY A 43 -7.97 0.94 -2.95
C GLY A 43 -6.65 0.77 -2.20
N ALA A 44 -5.79 -0.13 -2.66
CA ALA A 44 -4.47 -0.35 -2.07
C ALA A 44 -3.62 0.92 -2.14
N LEU A 45 -3.61 1.60 -3.29
CA LEU A 45 -2.85 2.84 -3.48
C LEU A 45 -3.38 3.95 -2.56
N ILE A 46 -4.70 4.15 -2.51
CA ILE A 46 -5.31 5.21 -1.70
C ILE A 46 -5.04 4.99 -0.21
N MET A 47 -5.16 3.76 0.29
CA MET A 47 -4.88 3.46 1.69
C MET A 47 -3.42 3.72 2.04
N THR A 48 -2.50 3.36 1.16
CA THR A 48 -1.07 3.61 1.37
C THR A 48 -0.77 5.11 1.35
N LEU A 49 -1.34 5.83 0.39
CA LEU A 49 -1.19 7.29 0.29
C LEU A 49 -1.75 7.98 1.53
N GLU A 50 -2.92 7.57 2.00
CA GLU A 50 -3.53 8.12 3.22
C GLU A 50 -2.61 7.94 4.42
N CYS A 51 -2.05 6.75 4.62
CA CYS A 51 -1.10 6.50 5.70
C CYS A 51 0.11 7.45 5.61
N GLY A 52 0.66 7.63 4.42
CA GLY A 52 1.77 8.55 4.20
C GLY A 52 1.41 9.99 4.57
N VAL A 53 0.25 10.45 4.14
CA VAL A 53 -0.25 11.81 4.46
C VAL A 53 -0.45 11.97 5.96
N ARG A 54 -0.99 10.97 6.64
CA ARG A 54 -1.19 11.01 8.09
C ARG A 54 0.14 11.08 8.85
N PHE A 55 1.15 10.33 8.43
CA PHE A 55 2.49 10.42 9.03
C PHE A 55 3.11 11.80 8.81
N LEU A 56 2.97 12.35 7.60
CA LEU A 56 3.49 13.68 7.31
C LEU A 56 2.78 14.76 8.12
N THR A 57 1.46 14.68 8.23
CA THR A 57 0.65 15.61 8.99
C THR A 57 1.09 15.62 10.47
N ASP A 58 1.27 14.43 11.04
CA ASP A 58 1.72 14.31 12.43
C ASP A 58 3.12 14.87 12.62
N TYR A 59 4.02 14.60 11.69
CA TYR A 59 5.38 15.15 11.72
C TYR A 59 5.35 16.68 11.73
N LEU A 60 4.56 17.29 10.85
CA LEU A 60 4.44 18.76 10.77
C LEU A 60 3.77 19.37 12.01
N ASP A 61 2.90 18.61 12.66
CA ASP A 61 2.18 19.03 13.87
C ASP A 61 2.99 18.78 15.16
N GLY A 62 4.15 18.17 15.08
CA GLY A 62 5.05 17.96 16.21
C GLY A 62 5.05 16.56 16.82
N ASP A 63 4.64 15.54 16.06
CA ASP A 63 4.69 14.13 16.47
C ASP A 63 3.80 13.82 17.68
N HIS A 64 2.55 14.28 17.66
CA HIS A 64 1.62 14.13 18.79
C HIS A 64 0.73 12.91 18.72
N TYR A 65 0.48 12.35 17.52
CA TYR A 65 -0.49 11.29 17.35
C TYR A 65 0.16 9.90 17.37
N PHE A 66 1.17 9.67 16.53
CA PHE A 66 1.86 8.38 16.47
C PHE A 66 3.03 8.36 17.45
N THR A 67 3.25 7.20 18.09
CA THR A 67 4.41 7.02 18.97
C THR A 67 5.70 7.03 18.14
N CYS A 68 6.62 7.94 18.50
CA CYS A 68 7.93 8.04 17.86
C CYS A 68 9.03 7.76 18.87
N TYR A 69 10.01 6.96 18.46
CA TYR A 69 11.16 6.59 19.28
C TYR A 69 12.44 7.36 18.90
N SER A 70 12.37 8.13 17.82
CA SER A 70 13.48 8.95 17.34
C SER A 70 12.94 10.16 16.56
N ASN A 71 13.77 11.20 16.46
CA ASN A 71 13.43 12.39 15.69
C ASN A 71 13.29 12.03 14.19
N GLY A 72 12.24 12.52 13.56
CA GLY A 72 12.01 12.32 12.14
C GLY A 72 11.49 10.95 11.78
N GLN A 73 11.08 10.12 12.74
CA GLN A 73 10.53 8.78 12.44
C GLN A 73 9.26 8.87 11.60
N ASN A 74 8.35 9.80 11.91
CA ASN A 74 7.15 10.00 11.11
C ASN A 74 7.46 10.47 9.70
N LEU A 75 8.49 11.28 9.51
CA LEU A 75 8.94 11.67 8.18
C LEU A 75 9.48 10.47 7.39
N ASN A 76 10.24 9.60 8.05
CA ASN A 76 10.72 8.37 7.43
C ASN A 76 9.56 7.44 7.06
N ARG A 77 8.57 7.31 7.93
CA ARG A 77 7.34 6.53 7.66
C ARG A 77 6.58 7.09 6.45
N CYS A 78 6.45 8.41 6.36
CA CYS A 78 5.83 9.08 5.23
C CYS A 78 6.57 8.76 3.92
N ARG A 79 7.90 8.90 3.92
CA ARG A 79 8.72 8.62 2.74
C ARG A 79 8.61 7.18 2.29
N THR A 80 8.56 6.25 3.23
CA THR A 80 8.37 4.82 2.95
C THR A 80 7.03 4.57 2.27
N GLN A 81 5.95 5.13 2.80
CA GLN A 81 4.62 4.97 2.20
C GLN A 81 4.55 5.59 0.80
N PHE A 82 5.10 6.78 0.62
CA PHE A 82 5.11 7.44 -0.69
C PHE A 82 5.96 6.68 -1.71
N LYS A 83 7.06 6.05 -1.27
CA LYS A 83 7.86 5.19 -2.14
C LYS A 83 7.07 3.96 -2.60
N ILE A 84 6.29 3.36 -1.71
CA ILE A 84 5.41 2.24 -2.07
C ILE A 84 4.36 2.68 -3.08
N VAL A 85 3.75 3.87 -2.90
CA VAL A 85 2.80 4.42 -3.86
C VAL A 85 3.44 4.58 -5.24
N ALA A 86 4.63 5.14 -5.30
CA ALA A 86 5.36 5.31 -6.57
C ALA A 86 5.64 3.96 -7.22
N ASP A 87 6.02 2.95 -6.43
CA ASP A 87 6.28 1.61 -6.93
C ASP A 87 4.99 0.92 -7.41
N MET A 88 3.87 1.14 -6.73
CA MET A 88 2.55 0.68 -7.19
C MET A 88 2.19 1.29 -8.54
N GLU A 89 2.43 2.61 -8.71
CA GLU A 89 2.17 3.27 -9.98
C GLU A 89 3.01 2.67 -11.11
N ALA A 90 4.28 2.36 -10.83
CA ALA A 90 5.16 1.72 -11.80
C ALA A 90 4.74 0.29 -12.15
N LYS A 91 4.05 -0.39 -11.24
CA LYS A 91 3.60 -1.79 -11.40
C LYS A 91 2.09 -1.90 -11.61
N TRP A 92 1.44 -0.80 -11.97
CA TRP A 92 -0.03 -0.73 -12.03
C TRP A 92 -0.65 -1.78 -12.94
N GLU A 93 -0.09 -1.96 -14.13
CA GLU A 93 -0.60 -2.94 -15.09
C GLU A 93 -0.47 -4.38 -14.56
N GLN A 94 0.63 -4.67 -13.86
CA GLN A 94 0.83 -5.98 -13.25
C GLN A 94 -0.15 -6.23 -12.10
N MET A 95 -0.46 -5.20 -11.31
CA MET A 95 -1.47 -5.31 -10.27
C MET A 95 -2.86 -5.58 -10.88
N ALA A 96 -3.22 -4.87 -11.93
CA ALA A 96 -4.47 -5.08 -12.63
C ALA A 96 -4.58 -6.49 -13.21
N ALA A 97 -3.47 -7.00 -13.79
CA ALA A 97 -3.41 -8.36 -14.33
C ALA A 97 -3.62 -9.41 -13.23
N ILE A 98 -3.02 -9.20 -12.05
CA ILE A 98 -3.20 -10.10 -10.90
C ILE A 98 -4.67 -10.16 -10.48
N ILE A 99 -5.34 -9.00 -10.38
CA ILE A 99 -6.76 -8.95 -10.03
C ILE A 99 -7.58 -9.75 -11.04
N LYS A 100 -7.32 -9.58 -12.33
CA LYS A 100 -8.03 -10.28 -13.39
C LYS A 100 -7.81 -11.81 -13.30
N GLU A 101 -6.55 -12.23 -13.17
CA GLU A 101 -6.19 -13.64 -13.09
C GLU A 101 -6.82 -14.32 -11.88
N GLU A 102 -6.73 -13.70 -10.70
CA GLU A 102 -7.29 -14.29 -9.48
C GLU A 102 -8.81 -14.24 -9.47
N SER A 103 -9.43 -13.27 -10.15
CA SER A 103 -10.89 -13.21 -10.31
C SER A 103 -11.40 -14.38 -11.18
N GLU A 104 -10.64 -14.81 -12.17
CA GLU A 104 -10.98 -15.93 -13.03
C GLU A 104 -10.83 -17.28 -12.31
N ASN A 105 -10.09 -17.33 -11.22
CA ASN A 105 -9.78 -18.55 -10.46
C ASN A 105 -10.66 -18.79 -9.24
N ILE A 106 -11.68 -17.96 -9.02
CA ILE A 106 -12.62 -18.13 -7.91
C ILE A 106 -13.92 -18.81 -8.33
#